data_194f99dbcdb0ab7b20dc58f81ae28818
#
_entry.id   194f99dbcdb0ab7b20dc58f81ae28818
#
_cell.length_a   1.000
_cell.length_b   1.000
_cell.length_c   1.000
_cell.angle_alpha   90.00
_cell.angle_beta   90.00
_cell.angle_gamma   90.00
#
_symmetry.space_group_name_H-M   'P 1'
#
loop_
_entity.id
_entity.type
_entity.pdbx_description
1 polymer ?
#
loop_
_entity_poly.entity_id
_entity_poly.type
_entity_poly.pdbx_seq_one_letter_code
_entity_poly.pdbx_strand_id
1 'polypeptide(L)'
;MSIAIFTETLPLKLDKDGVIRVSKTRVTLDTVVNAFLEGLTAEEIAVQYPVVPLADVYSVIGYYLHQKKKVETYLKRREKIAEQIRSQNEARFAQSNIRERLLARIEQLRFMQSDLS
;
A
#
# COMPACT_ATOMS: atom_id res chain seq x y z
N MET A 1 -30.29 -22.37 -26.76
CA MET A 1 -29.54 -21.13 -26.61
C MET A 1 -28.08 -21.49 -26.29
N SER A 2 -27.17 -21.18 -27.17
CA SER A 2 -25.73 -21.44 -26.95
C SER A 2 -25.09 -20.18 -26.42
N ILE A 3 -24.38 -20.30 -25.31
CA ILE A 3 -23.59 -19.22 -24.74
C ILE A 3 -22.14 -19.40 -25.19
N ALA A 4 -21.60 -18.40 -25.85
CA ALA A 4 -20.19 -18.40 -26.19
C ALA A 4 -19.38 -18.19 -24.92
N ILE A 5 -18.46 -19.10 -24.63
CA ILE A 5 -17.59 -18.99 -23.44
C ILE A 5 -16.36 -18.17 -23.83
N PHE A 6 -16.20 -17.03 -23.14
CA PHE A 6 -15.04 -16.16 -23.34
C PHE A 6 -14.06 -16.37 -22.22
N THR A 7 -12.77 -16.38 -22.55
CA THR A 7 -11.72 -16.29 -21.54
C THR A 7 -11.55 -14.81 -21.20
N GLU A 8 -12.03 -14.42 -20.03
CA GLU A 8 -11.86 -13.04 -19.57
C GLU A 8 -10.43 -12.81 -19.09
N THR A 9 -9.88 -11.66 -19.43
CA THR A 9 -8.59 -11.24 -18.93
C THR A 9 -8.74 -10.80 -17.48
N LEU A 10 -7.84 -11.27 -16.61
CA LEU A 10 -7.82 -10.81 -15.22
C LEU A 10 -7.59 -9.30 -15.16
N PRO A 11 -8.30 -8.57 -14.28
CA PRO A 11 -8.12 -7.13 -14.12
C PRO A 11 -6.88 -6.80 -13.30
N LEU A 12 -5.75 -7.44 -13.61
CA LEU A 12 -4.49 -7.26 -12.89
C LEU A 12 -3.39 -6.88 -13.87
N LYS A 13 -2.58 -5.89 -13.49
CA LYS A 13 -1.46 -5.44 -14.30
C LYS A 13 -0.24 -5.19 -13.42
N LEU A 14 0.87 -5.85 -13.77
CA LEU A 14 2.16 -5.62 -13.12
C LEU A 14 2.78 -4.34 -13.69
N ASP A 15 3.15 -3.40 -12.84
CA ASP A 15 3.84 -2.18 -13.26
C ASP A 15 5.36 -2.33 -13.20
N LYS A 16 6.09 -1.26 -13.56
CA LYS A 16 7.55 -1.23 -13.60
C LYS A 16 8.20 -1.50 -12.23
N ASP A 17 7.50 -1.14 -11.16
CA ASP A 17 8.01 -1.22 -9.79
C ASP A 17 7.70 -2.55 -9.13
N GLY A 18 7.12 -3.50 -9.88
CA GLY A 18 6.74 -4.80 -9.36
C GLY A 18 5.45 -4.79 -8.57
N VAL A 19 4.64 -3.74 -8.71
CA VAL A 19 3.34 -3.61 -8.05
C VAL A 19 2.25 -4.10 -9.00
N ILE A 20 1.36 -4.98 -8.51
CA ILE A 20 0.21 -5.46 -9.27
C ILE A 20 -0.98 -4.56 -8.97
N ARG A 21 -1.46 -3.85 -9.98
CA ARG A 21 -2.59 -2.94 -9.87
C ARG A 21 -3.86 -3.60 -10.36
N VAL A 22 -4.98 -3.22 -9.74
CA VAL A 22 -6.31 -3.76 -10.05
C VAL A 22 -7.04 -2.79 -10.96
N SER A 23 -7.64 -3.28 -12.04
CA SER A 23 -8.51 -2.51 -12.94
C SER A 23 -7.90 -1.20 -13.45
N LYS A 24 -6.58 -1.16 -13.64
CA LYS A 24 -5.84 0.05 -14.06
C LYS A 24 -6.04 1.23 -13.10
N THR A 25 -6.34 0.95 -11.84
CA THR A 25 -6.51 1.97 -10.80
C THR A 25 -5.26 2.04 -9.92
N ARG A 26 -5.27 2.92 -8.93
CA ARG A 26 -4.22 2.98 -7.90
C ARG A 26 -4.37 1.87 -6.86
N VAL A 27 -5.49 1.19 -6.85
CA VAL A 27 -5.73 0.07 -5.93
C VAL A 27 -4.87 -1.11 -6.34
N THR A 28 -4.16 -1.68 -5.39
CA THR A 28 -3.22 -2.78 -5.64
C THR A 28 -3.83 -4.12 -5.24
N LEU A 29 -3.25 -5.20 -5.76
CA LEU A 29 -3.63 -6.57 -5.39
C LEU A 29 -3.52 -6.77 -3.88
N ASP A 30 -2.42 -6.30 -3.28
CA ASP A 30 -2.19 -6.41 -1.84
C ASP A 30 -3.30 -5.72 -1.03
N THR A 31 -3.79 -4.56 -1.48
CA THR A 31 -4.89 -3.86 -0.81
C THR A 31 -6.17 -4.70 -0.77
N VAL A 32 -6.57 -5.27 -1.91
CA VAL A 32 -7.79 -6.07 -2.02
C VAL A 32 -7.66 -7.38 -1.22
N VAL A 33 -6.54 -8.07 -1.37
CA VAL A 33 -6.32 -9.35 -0.67
C VAL A 33 -6.24 -9.14 0.84
N ASN A 34 -5.56 -8.10 1.30
CA ASN A 34 -5.47 -7.80 2.73
C ASN A 34 -6.85 -7.47 3.32
N ALA A 35 -7.67 -6.71 2.60
CA ALA A 35 -9.05 -6.41 3.03
C ALA A 35 -9.88 -7.71 3.13
N PHE A 36 -9.75 -8.60 2.16
CA PHE A 36 -10.42 -9.90 2.18
C PHE A 36 -9.96 -10.74 3.36
N LEU A 37 -8.66 -10.78 3.64
CA LEU A 37 -8.08 -11.52 4.76
C LEU A 37 -8.49 -10.94 6.13
N GLU A 38 -8.79 -9.65 6.19
CA GLU A 38 -9.32 -8.99 7.39
C GLU A 38 -10.80 -9.33 7.62
N GLY A 39 -11.45 -10.01 6.69
CA GLY A 39 -12.82 -10.46 6.82
C GLY A 39 -13.85 -9.63 6.07
N LEU A 40 -13.43 -8.69 5.22
CA LEU A 40 -14.36 -7.93 4.41
C LEU A 40 -14.93 -8.80 3.28
N THR A 41 -16.21 -8.59 2.97
CA THR A 41 -16.82 -9.20 1.79
C THR A 41 -16.40 -8.46 0.52
N ALA A 42 -16.61 -9.08 -0.64
CA ALA A 42 -16.31 -8.44 -1.92
C ALA A 42 -17.13 -7.13 -2.07
N GLU A 43 -18.37 -7.12 -1.63
CA GLU A 43 -19.24 -5.95 -1.66
C GLU A 43 -18.71 -4.82 -0.80
N GLU A 44 -18.24 -5.15 0.42
CA GLU A 44 -17.65 -4.18 1.32
C GLU A 44 -16.36 -3.58 0.75
N ILE A 45 -15.55 -4.42 0.12
CA ILE A 45 -14.32 -3.97 -0.55
C ILE A 45 -14.67 -3.01 -1.69
N ALA A 46 -15.68 -3.34 -2.50
CA ALA A 46 -16.11 -2.47 -3.59
C ALA A 46 -16.64 -1.13 -3.09
N VAL A 47 -17.32 -1.11 -1.95
CA VAL A 47 -17.79 0.14 -1.32
C VAL A 47 -16.60 0.97 -0.84
N GLN A 48 -15.60 0.33 -0.25
CA GLN A 48 -14.41 1.01 0.26
C GLN A 48 -13.52 1.55 -0.86
N TYR A 49 -13.47 0.84 -1.99
CA TYR A 49 -12.67 1.23 -3.15
C TYR A 49 -13.57 1.35 -4.40
N PRO A 50 -14.35 2.44 -4.50
CA PRO A 50 -15.37 2.56 -5.56
C PRO A 50 -14.82 2.57 -6.99
N VAL A 51 -13.52 2.87 -7.16
CA VAL A 51 -12.87 2.85 -8.48
C VAL A 51 -12.68 1.44 -9.02
N VAL A 52 -12.84 0.40 -8.18
CA VAL A 52 -12.74 -0.99 -8.58
C VAL A 52 -14.16 -1.55 -8.70
N PRO A 53 -14.58 -1.99 -9.90
CA PRO A 53 -15.88 -2.62 -10.06
C PRO A 53 -16.02 -3.89 -9.21
N LEU A 54 -17.23 -4.15 -8.72
CA LEU A 54 -17.51 -5.32 -7.88
C LEU A 54 -17.10 -6.63 -8.57
N ALA A 55 -17.38 -6.76 -9.87
CA ALA A 55 -16.99 -7.94 -10.65
C ALA A 55 -15.48 -8.16 -10.62
N ASP A 56 -14.71 -7.08 -10.68
CA ASP A 56 -13.24 -7.16 -10.63
C ASP A 56 -12.75 -7.54 -9.24
N VAL A 57 -13.42 -7.09 -8.18
CA VAL A 57 -13.12 -7.52 -6.81
C VAL A 57 -13.29 -9.03 -6.68
N TYR A 58 -14.38 -9.58 -7.19
CA TYR A 58 -14.61 -11.04 -7.21
C TYR A 58 -13.53 -11.77 -8.01
N SER A 59 -13.14 -11.22 -9.16
CA SER A 59 -12.09 -11.82 -10.00
C SER A 59 -10.75 -11.87 -9.27
N VAL A 60 -10.41 -10.82 -8.55
CA VAL A 60 -9.17 -10.73 -7.75
C VAL A 60 -9.20 -11.75 -6.61
N ILE A 61 -10.30 -11.85 -5.89
CA ILE A 61 -10.46 -12.80 -4.80
C ILE A 61 -10.35 -14.23 -5.34
N GLY A 62 -11.03 -14.51 -6.46
CA GLY A 62 -10.94 -15.82 -7.13
C GLY A 62 -9.53 -16.17 -7.53
N TYR A 63 -8.81 -15.21 -8.11
CA TYR A 63 -7.41 -15.38 -8.47
C TYR A 63 -6.55 -15.73 -7.25
N TYR A 64 -6.74 -14.99 -6.15
CA TYR A 64 -6.03 -15.26 -4.91
C TYR A 64 -6.29 -16.68 -4.41
N LEU A 65 -7.57 -17.09 -4.40
CA LEU A 65 -7.94 -18.43 -3.92
C LEU A 65 -7.36 -19.55 -4.79
N HIS A 66 -7.22 -19.31 -6.10
CA HIS A 66 -6.61 -20.28 -7.01
C HIS A 66 -5.08 -20.29 -6.95
N GLN A 67 -4.47 -19.16 -6.62
CA GLN A 67 -3.01 -18.97 -6.68
C GLN A 67 -2.44 -18.50 -5.35
N LYS A 68 -2.90 -19.10 -4.25
CA LYS A 68 -2.53 -18.65 -2.89
C LYS A 68 -1.03 -18.52 -2.68
N LYS A 69 -0.25 -19.53 -3.07
CA LYS A 69 1.21 -19.51 -2.87
C LYS A 69 1.88 -18.38 -3.62
N LYS A 70 1.50 -18.14 -4.86
CA LYS A 70 2.06 -17.06 -5.68
C LYS A 70 1.72 -15.71 -5.10
N VAL A 71 0.48 -15.51 -4.70
CA VAL A 71 0.01 -14.24 -4.13
C VAL A 71 0.65 -14.01 -2.77
N GLU A 72 0.74 -15.04 -1.92
CA GLU A 72 1.40 -14.93 -0.62
C GLU A 72 2.87 -14.56 -0.75
N THR A 73 3.57 -15.13 -1.72
CA THR A 73 4.97 -14.77 -2.02
C THR A 73 5.07 -13.30 -2.43
N TYR A 74 4.16 -12.86 -3.29
CA TYR A 74 4.07 -11.47 -3.72
C TYR A 74 3.80 -10.54 -2.53
N LEU A 75 2.84 -10.89 -1.67
CA LEU A 75 2.50 -10.08 -0.50
C LEU A 75 3.68 -9.97 0.48
N LYS A 76 4.39 -11.05 0.71
CA LYS A 76 5.59 -11.04 1.57
C LYS A 76 6.68 -10.14 1.02
N ARG A 77 6.88 -10.17 -0.29
CA ARG A 77 7.85 -9.30 -0.95
C ARG A 77 7.46 -7.82 -0.81
N ARG A 78 6.18 -7.53 -1.03
CA ARG A 78 5.66 -6.17 -0.90
C ARG A 78 5.77 -5.66 0.54
N GLU A 79 5.44 -6.49 1.51
CA GLU A 79 5.56 -6.16 2.92
C GLU A 79 7.01 -5.89 3.31
N LYS A 80 7.94 -6.71 2.84
CA LYS A 80 9.37 -6.54 3.10
C LYS A 80 9.89 -5.24 2.52
N ILE A 81 9.51 -4.89 1.30
CA ILE A 81 9.87 -3.63 0.66
C ILE A 81 9.29 -2.44 1.43
N ALA A 82 8.03 -2.52 1.81
CA ALA A 82 7.36 -1.47 2.58
C ALA A 82 8.02 -1.26 3.94
N GLU A 83 8.44 -2.34 4.59
CA GLU A 83 9.15 -2.30 5.86
C GLU A 83 10.53 -1.65 5.71
N GLN A 84 11.26 -1.99 4.65
CA GLN A 84 12.55 -1.36 4.35
C GLN A 84 12.41 0.14 4.11
N ILE A 85 11.40 0.55 3.36
CA ILE A 85 11.12 1.96 3.09
C ILE A 85 10.74 2.68 4.38
N ARG A 86 9.89 2.08 5.20
CA ARG A 86 9.50 2.64 6.50
C ARG A 86 10.72 2.82 7.41
N SER A 87 11.56 1.80 7.51
CA SER A 87 12.78 1.85 8.32
C SER A 87 13.71 2.97 7.87
N GLN A 88 13.91 3.14 6.57
CA GLN A 88 14.70 4.23 6.01
C GLN A 88 14.10 5.59 6.31
N ASN A 89 12.78 5.72 6.15
CA ASN A 89 12.08 6.97 6.42
C ASN A 89 12.10 7.33 7.90
N GLU A 90 11.93 6.37 8.77
CA GLU A 90 12.04 6.57 10.22
C GLU A 90 13.43 7.04 10.62
N ALA A 91 14.48 6.44 10.07
CA ALA A 91 15.86 6.85 10.31
C ALA A 91 16.10 8.29 9.86
N ARG A 92 15.61 8.65 8.67
CA ARG A 92 15.71 10.02 8.14
C ARG A 92 14.92 11.00 9.01
N PHE A 93 13.71 10.62 9.40
CA PHE A 93 12.84 11.44 10.24
C PHE A 93 13.49 11.69 11.61
N ALA A 94 14.06 10.65 12.21
CA ALA A 94 14.75 10.75 13.49
C ALA A 94 15.95 11.71 13.42
N GLN A 95 16.76 11.59 12.35
CA GLN A 95 17.91 12.49 12.13
C GLN A 95 17.45 13.95 11.93
N SER A 96 16.42 14.15 11.11
CA SER A 96 15.85 15.48 10.85
C SER A 96 15.30 16.08 12.14
N ASN A 97 14.59 15.30 12.93
CA ASN A 97 14.00 15.75 14.19
C ASN A 97 15.07 16.14 15.22
N ILE A 98 16.14 15.37 15.32
CA ILE A 98 17.28 15.69 16.19
C ILE A 98 17.94 17.01 15.77
N ARG A 99 18.14 17.19 14.48
CA ARG A 99 18.71 18.41 13.93
C ARG A 99 17.84 19.63 14.25
N GLU A 100 16.54 19.53 14.03
CA GLU A 100 15.58 20.60 14.36
C GLU A 100 15.60 20.93 15.84
N ARG A 101 15.65 19.94 16.72
CA ARG A 101 15.73 20.14 18.17
C ARG A 101 17.02 20.87 18.56
N LEU A 102 18.14 20.50 17.96
CA LEU A 102 19.41 21.14 18.23
C LEU A 102 19.39 22.60 17.79
N LEU A 103 18.86 22.88 16.59
CA LEU A 103 18.75 24.25 16.08
C LEU A 103 17.83 25.10 16.96
N ALA A 104 16.70 24.57 17.36
CA ALA A 104 15.76 25.25 18.26
C ALA A 104 16.42 25.58 19.61
N ARG A 105 17.20 24.64 20.15
CA ARG A 105 17.92 24.85 21.41
C ARG A 105 19.00 25.92 21.29
N ILE A 106 19.71 25.96 20.17
CA ILE A 106 20.71 27.00 19.90
C ILE A 106 20.05 28.38 19.84
N GLU A 107 18.91 28.49 19.17
CA GLU A 107 18.15 29.76 19.10
C GLU A 107 17.67 30.20 20.48
N GLN A 108 17.18 29.30 21.31
CA GLN A 108 16.79 29.60 22.68
C GLN A 108 17.96 30.16 23.50
N LEU A 109 19.13 29.55 23.38
CA LEU A 109 20.33 29.99 24.08
C LEU A 109 20.79 31.37 23.63
N ARG A 110 20.68 31.68 22.33
CA ARG A 110 20.98 33.01 21.79
C ARG A 110 20.00 34.05 22.34
N PHE A 111 18.71 33.70 22.36
CA PHE A 111 17.68 34.59 22.89
C PHE A 111 17.90 34.89 24.37
N MET A 112 18.25 33.90 25.17
CA MET A 112 18.57 34.06 26.58
C MET A 112 19.79 34.96 26.79
N GLN A 113 20.84 34.84 25.96
CA GLN A 113 22.01 35.69 26.05
C GLN A 113 21.72 37.15 25.72
N SER A 114 20.83 37.41 24.75
CA SER A 114 20.45 38.78 24.43
C SER A 114 19.59 39.43 25.51
N ASP A 115 18.82 38.67 26.26
CA ASP A 115 18.06 39.18 27.39
C ASP A 115 18.91 39.47 28.62
N LEU A 116 20.09 38.89 28.72
CA LEU A 116 21.03 39.08 29.83
C LEU A 116 22.01 40.24 29.64
N SER A 117 22.00 40.83 28.48
CA SER A 117 22.82 42.03 28.18
C SER A 117 22.05 43.36 28.43
#